data_be85b4fe951f5a1503b0695a6f22b0a4
#
_entry.id   be85b4fe951f5a1503b0695a6f22b0a4
#
_cell.length_a   1.000
_cell.length_b   1.000
_cell.length_c   1.000
_cell.angle_alpha   90.00
_cell.angle_beta   90.00
_cell.angle_gamma   90.00
#
_symmetry.space_group_name_H-M   'P 1'
#
loop_
_entity.id
_entity.type
_entity.pdbx_description
1 polymer ?
#
loop_
_entity_poly.entity_id
_entity_poly.type
_entity_poly.pdbx_seq_one_letter_code
_entity_poly.pdbx_strand_id
1 'polypeptide(L)'
;SFNRYLKPFMIAASIIAVFALFSGMFIVPEKNKKYNEFQYKYLKKNKKSRETSKIYKQVNENDFIYVSSYNPTREMAYDFSYEKFIDNSLSYKITARNIRWVSEDSIYRLNDYFKRTFKNDSQLIESKRIKDTIFSFKIDELSSLNYMAETQNFFQLNDFIDKEIESGSPL
;
A
#
# COMPACT_ATOMS: atom_id res chain seq x y z
N SER A 1 40.11 -39.59 -10.88
CA SER A 1 38.70 -39.71 -10.44
C SER A 1 38.19 -38.56 -9.59
N PHE A 2 38.71 -37.36 -9.75
CA PHE A 2 38.28 -36.13 -9.06
C PHE A 2 36.79 -35.88 -9.23
N ASN A 3 36.24 -36.03 -10.43
CA ASN A 3 34.82 -35.85 -10.71
C ASN A 3 33.89 -36.80 -9.94
N ARG A 4 34.38 -37.96 -9.49
CA ARG A 4 33.56 -38.92 -8.73
C ARG A 4 33.33 -38.45 -7.30
N TYR A 5 34.28 -37.74 -6.71
CA TYR A 5 34.14 -37.14 -5.38
C TYR A 5 33.40 -35.80 -5.44
N LEU A 6 33.51 -35.04 -6.53
CA LEU A 6 32.88 -33.72 -6.66
C LEU A 6 31.35 -33.82 -6.86
N LYS A 7 30.88 -34.87 -7.57
CA LYS A 7 29.42 -35.05 -7.86
C LYS A 7 28.51 -34.96 -6.63
N PRO A 8 28.74 -35.68 -5.52
CA PRO A 8 27.83 -35.63 -4.35
C PRO A 8 27.81 -34.23 -3.71
N PHE A 9 28.96 -33.50 -3.70
CA PHE A 9 29.02 -32.15 -3.18
C PHE A 9 28.24 -31.16 -4.07
N MET A 10 28.32 -31.31 -5.39
CA MET A 10 27.56 -30.48 -6.32
C MET A 10 26.06 -30.70 -6.21
N ILE A 11 25.64 -31.97 -6.03
CA ILE A 11 24.22 -32.29 -5.80
C ILE A 11 23.73 -31.69 -4.48
N ALA A 12 24.49 -31.88 -3.40
CA ALA A 12 24.14 -31.32 -2.10
C ALA A 12 24.05 -29.77 -2.14
N ALA A 13 25.04 -29.12 -2.76
CA ALA A 13 25.04 -27.67 -2.93
C ALA A 13 23.84 -27.18 -3.75
N SER A 14 23.49 -27.90 -4.82
CA SER A 14 22.30 -27.54 -5.64
C SER A 14 21.01 -27.67 -4.85
N ILE A 15 20.85 -28.71 -4.03
CA ILE A 15 19.67 -28.90 -3.18
C ILE A 15 19.57 -27.75 -2.15
N ILE A 16 20.67 -27.41 -1.50
CA ILE A 16 20.73 -26.32 -0.53
C ILE A 16 20.39 -24.99 -1.21
N ALA A 17 20.95 -24.72 -2.39
CA ALA A 17 20.66 -23.50 -3.13
C ALA A 17 19.17 -23.36 -3.51
N VAL A 18 18.57 -24.43 -4.02
CA VAL A 18 17.12 -24.44 -4.35
C VAL A 18 16.28 -24.21 -3.08
N PHE A 19 16.62 -24.87 -1.97
CA PHE A 19 15.92 -24.69 -0.72
C PHE A 19 16.06 -23.28 -0.14
N ALA A 20 17.25 -22.68 -0.24
CA ALA A 20 17.50 -21.31 0.19
C ALA A 20 16.70 -20.29 -0.65
N LEU A 21 16.67 -20.47 -1.97
CA LEU A 21 15.85 -19.63 -2.88
C LEU A 21 14.36 -19.74 -2.52
N PHE A 22 13.85 -20.97 -2.37
CA PHE A 22 12.45 -21.18 -2.01
C PHE A 22 12.10 -20.51 -0.67
N SER A 23 12.97 -20.68 0.33
CA SER A 23 12.78 -20.07 1.65
C SER A 23 12.78 -18.55 1.57
N GLY A 24 13.71 -17.96 0.80
CA GLY A 24 13.78 -16.51 0.58
C GLY A 24 12.55 -15.94 -0.09
N MET A 25 11.98 -16.67 -1.06
CA MET A 25 10.81 -16.19 -1.81
C MET A 25 9.48 -16.30 -1.04
N PHE A 26 9.32 -17.28 -0.15
CA PHE A 26 8.03 -17.57 0.47
C PHE A 26 8.04 -17.46 2.00
N ILE A 27 9.05 -18.04 2.65
CA ILE A 27 9.06 -18.11 4.12
C ILE A 27 9.49 -16.79 4.74
N VAL A 28 10.53 -16.18 4.21
CA VAL A 28 11.08 -14.93 4.77
C VAL A 28 10.07 -13.77 4.74
N PRO A 29 9.36 -13.47 3.64
CA PRO A 29 8.38 -12.38 3.60
C PRO A 29 7.24 -12.58 4.61
N GLU A 30 6.72 -13.81 4.75
CA GLU A 30 5.66 -14.10 5.71
C GLU A 30 6.13 -13.89 7.16
N LYS A 31 7.36 -14.28 7.48
CA LYS A 31 7.94 -14.05 8.81
C LYS A 31 8.22 -12.58 9.06
N ASN A 32 8.70 -11.85 8.08
CA ASN A 32 8.92 -10.41 8.17
C ASN A 32 7.61 -9.65 8.42
N LYS A 33 6.52 -10.06 7.77
CA LYS A 33 5.21 -9.46 8.01
C LYS A 33 4.80 -9.61 9.49
N LYS A 34 4.85 -10.82 10.03
CA LYS A 34 4.54 -11.11 11.45
C LYS A 34 5.48 -10.38 12.42
N TYR A 35 6.77 -10.30 12.07
CA TYR A 35 7.76 -9.56 12.86
C TYR A 35 7.48 -8.05 12.87
N ASN A 36 7.17 -7.47 11.72
CA ASN A 36 6.81 -6.05 11.61
C ASN A 36 5.53 -5.74 12.38
N GLU A 37 4.48 -6.56 12.25
CA GLU A 37 3.24 -6.44 13.03
C GLU A 37 3.53 -6.49 14.55
N PHE A 38 4.38 -7.42 15.00
CA PHE A 38 4.80 -7.50 16.39
C PHE A 38 5.56 -6.24 16.85
N GLN A 39 6.52 -5.76 16.04
CA GLN A 39 7.25 -4.54 16.33
C GLN A 39 6.31 -3.33 16.45
N TYR A 40 5.38 -3.17 15.53
CA TYR A 40 4.39 -2.08 15.57
C TYR A 40 3.50 -2.18 16.81
N LYS A 41 3.08 -3.38 17.17
CA LYS A 41 2.15 -3.61 18.29
C LYS A 41 2.81 -3.44 19.66
N TYR A 42 4.05 -3.89 19.82
CA TYR A 42 4.68 -4.01 21.14
C TYR A 42 5.90 -3.12 21.38
N LEU A 43 6.72 -2.87 20.37
CA LEU A 43 7.98 -2.15 20.53
C LEU A 43 7.92 -0.67 20.14
N LYS A 44 7.14 -0.32 19.12
CA LYS A 44 7.03 1.06 18.63
C LYS A 44 5.86 1.83 19.23
N LYS A 45 5.35 1.42 20.38
CA LYS A 45 4.22 2.05 21.08
C LYS A 45 4.44 3.53 21.42
N ASN A 46 5.69 3.99 21.47
CA ASN A 46 6.06 5.35 21.88
C ASN A 46 6.83 6.17 20.84
N LYS A 47 7.21 5.62 19.68
CA LYS A 47 7.89 6.42 18.65
C LYS A 47 7.32 6.09 17.26
N LYS A 48 6.51 7.04 16.74
CA LYS A 48 6.09 7.15 15.33
C LYS A 48 5.67 5.84 14.66
N SER A 49 4.53 5.31 15.04
CA SER A 49 3.82 4.30 14.23
C SER A 49 3.15 4.90 12.98
N ARG A 50 3.56 6.09 12.57
CA ARG A 50 3.14 6.71 11.33
C ARG A 50 4.27 6.55 10.34
N GLU A 51 4.02 5.85 9.27
CA GLU A 51 4.84 5.99 8.08
C GLU A 51 4.70 7.44 7.59
N THR A 52 5.69 8.24 7.89
CA THR A 52 5.74 9.66 7.52
C THR A 52 6.32 9.77 6.12
N SER A 53 5.68 9.20 5.15
CA SER A 53 6.02 9.45 3.76
C SER A 53 4.75 9.92 3.08
N LYS A 54 4.83 11.10 2.47
CA LYS A 54 3.79 11.60 1.58
C LYS A 54 3.59 10.58 0.47
N ILE A 55 2.45 9.93 0.45
CA ILE A 55 2.14 8.88 -0.50
C ILE A 55 1.22 9.49 -1.56
N TYR A 56 1.70 9.50 -2.78
CA TYR A 56 0.92 9.82 -3.96
C TYR A 56 0.72 8.53 -4.74
N LYS A 57 -0.52 8.23 -5.10
CA LYS A 57 -0.83 7.03 -5.86
C LYS A 57 -1.90 7.29 -6.90
N GLN A 58 -1.66 6.83 -8.10
CA GLN A 58 -2.67 6.69 -9.12
C GLN A 58 -3.38 5.35 -8.92
N VAL A 59 -4.71 5.38 -8.76
CA VAL A 59 -5.53 4.18 -8.50
C VAL A 59 -6.10 3.62 -9.80
N ASN A 60 -6.48 4.51 -10.70
CA ASN A 60 -6.97 4.23 -12.04
C ASN A 60 -6.43 5.30 -12.98
N GLU A 61 -6.67 5.18 -14.28
CA GLU A 61 -6.22 6.15 -15.27
C GLU A 61 -6.56 7.60 -14.94
N ASN A 62 -7.67 7.82 -14.23
CA ASN A 62 -8.20 9.15 -13.95
C ASN A 62 -8.35 9.47 -12.44
N ASP A 63 -7.96 8.56 -11.56
CA ASP A 63 -8.17 8.68 -10.13
C ASP A 63 -6.84 8.71 -9.37
N PHE A 64 -6.62 9.76 -8.60
CA PHE A 64 -5.39 9.99 -7.83
C PHE A 64 -5.69 10.11 -6.34
N ILE A 65 -4.82 9.53 -5.52
CA ILE A 65 -4.88 9.60 -4.07
C ILE A 65 -3.62 10.25 -3.52
N TYR A 66 -3.80 11.06 -2.49
CA TYR A 66 -2.73 11.56 -1.66
C TYR A 66 -3.05 11.30 -0.19
N VAL A 67 -2.06 10.87 0.58
CA VAL A 67 -2.09 10.85 2.04
C VAL A 67 -0.76 11.33 2.61
N SER A 68 -0.80 12.06 3.72
CA SER A 68 0.43 12.54 4.38
C SER A 68 1.12 11.44 5.18
N SER A 69 0.35 10.49 5.70
CA SER A 69 0.88 9.35 6.46
C SER A 69 -0.17 8.25 6.56
N TYR A 70 0.29 7.01 6.66
CA TYR A 70 -0.53 5.83 6.88
C TYR A 70 -0.12 5.11 8.17
N ASN A 71 -1.10 4.58 8.88
CA ASN A 71 -0.89 3.75 10.07
C ASN A 71 -1.50 2.36 9.81
N PRO A 72 -0.68 1.34 9.49
CA PRO A 72 -1.18 0.02 9.15
C PRO A 72 -1.87 -0.69 10.33
N THR A 73 -1.44 -0.41 11.58
CA THR A 73 -2.06 -1.04 12.76
C THR A 73 -3.49 -0.57 13.01
N ARG A 74 -3.81 0.66 12.61
CA ARG A 74 -5.14 1.26 12.78
C ARG A 74 -5.94 1.27 11.48
N GLU A 75 -5.34 0.82 10.40
CA GLU A 75 -5.90 0.90 9.03
C GLU A 75 -6.42 2.31 8.74
N MET A 76 -5.60 3.33 9.07
CA MET A 76 -5.99 4.73 9.02
C MET A 76 -4.91 5.55 8.30
N ALA A 77 -5.33 6.34 7.31
CA ALA A 77 -4.50 7.33 6.66
C ALA A 77 -4.92 8.76 7.05
N TYR A 78 -3.96 9.68 7.05
CA TYR A 78 -4.14 11.07 7.46
C TYR A 78 -3.95 12.02 6.29
N ASP A 79 -4.64 13.17 6.36
CA ASP A 79 -4.67 14.22 5.35
C ASP A 79 -4.96 13.64 3.94
N PHE A 80 -6.05 12.88 3.90
CA PHE A 80 -6.50 12.19 2.69
C PHE A 80 -7.02 13.18 1.65
N SER A 81 -6.59 12.98 0.41
CA SER A 81 -7.15 13.62 -0.77
C SER A 81 -7.38 12.59 -1.86
N TYR A 82 -8.52 12.67 -2.52
CA TYR A 82 -8.88 11.88 -3.69
C TYR A 82 -9.32 12.83 -4.80
N GLU A 83 -8.73 12.69 -5.96
CA GLU A 83 -8.96 13.53 -7.12
C GLU A 83 -9.40 12.66 -8.31
N LYS A 84 -10.48 13.05 -8.95
CA LYS A 84 -10.97 12.42 -10.15
C LYS A 84 -10.93 13.37 -11.32
N PHE A 85 -10.27 12.94 -12.39
CA PHE A 85 -10.19 13.65 -13.66
C PHE A 85 -11.17 13.05 -14.68
N ILE A 86 -11.69 13.86 -15.57
CA ILE A 86 -12.45 13.48 -16.75
C ILE A 86 -11.94 14.38 -17.88
N ASP A 87 -11.53 13.81 -19.01
CA ASP A 87 -10.98 14.53 -20.15
C ASP A 87 -9.88 15.54 -19.75
N ASN A 88 -8.92 15.09 -18.95
CA ASN A 88 -7.82 15.87 -18.38
C ASN A 88 -8.24 17.09 -17.51
N SER A 89 -9.51 17.17 -17.14
CA SER A 89 -10.05 18.22 -16.27
C SER A 89 -10.45 17.64 -14.91
N LEU A 90 -10.15 18.33 -13.83
CA LEU A 90 -10.54 17.91 -12.48
C LEU A 90 -12.06 17.95 -12.35
N SER A 91 -12.68 16.79 -12.25
CA SER A 91 -14.14 16.65 -12.09
C SER A 91 -14.57 16.88 -10.63
N TYR A 92 -13.90 16.22 -9.70
CA TYR A 92 -14.10 16.50 -8.29
C TYR A 92 -12.87 16.14 -7.45
N LYS A 93 -12.78 16.78 -6.30
CA LYS A 93 -11.80 16.52 -5.25
C LYS A 93 -12.49 16.26 -3.93
N ILE A 94 -12.12 15.17 -3.26
CA ILE A 94 -12.51 14.85 -1.90
C ILE A 94 -11.30 15.06 -0.99
N THR A 95 -11.49 15.71 0.14
CA THR A 95 -10.48 15.81 1.20
C THR A 95 -11.07 15.37 2.52
N ALA A 96 -10.25 14.77 3.38
CA ALA A 96 -10.63 14.41 4.73
C ALA A 96 -9.41 14.47 5.66
N ARG A 97 -9.63 14.81 6.94
CA ARG A 97 -8.55 14.79 7.93
C ARG A 97 -7.97 13.39 8.09
N ASN A 98 -8.81 12.38 8.06
CA ASN A 98 -8.38 10.99 8.02
C ASN A 98 -9.42 10.11 7.34
N ILE A 99 -8.95 8.99 6.81
CA ILE A 99 -9.73 7.92 6.25
C ILE A 99 -9.37 6.61 6.97
N ARG A 100 -10.38 5.84 7.34
CA ARG A 100 -10.23 4.56 8.02
C ARG A 100 -11.05 3.49 7.32
N TRP A 101 -10.47 2.29 7.18
CA TRP A 101 -11.20 1.12 6.75
C TRP A 101 -12.02 0.53 7.90
N VAL A 102 -13.29 0.24 7.64
CA VAL A 102 -14.22 -0.42 8.57
C VAL A 102 -14.56 -1.78 7.97
N SER A 103 -13.88 -2.82 8.47
CA SER A 103 -13.96 -4.18 7.91
C SER A 103 -15.34 -4.83 8.05
N GLU A 104 -16.08 -4.52 9.12
CA GLU A 104 -17.41 -5.05 9.37
C GLU A 104 -18.41 -4.67 8.26
N ASP A 105 -18.32 -3.44 7.76
CA ASP A 105 -19.22 -2.90 6.75
C ASP A 105 -18.61 -2.85 5.35
N SER A 106 -17.31 -3.19 5.21
CA SER A 106 -16.56 -3.06 3.96
C SER A 106 -16.61 -1.67 3.34
N ILE A 107 -16.50 -0.64 4.17
CA ILE A 107 -16.60 0.78 3.80
C ILE A 107 -15.39 1.57 4.31
N TYR A 108 -15.21 2.74 3.73
CA TYR A 108 -14.28 3.75 4.23
C TYR A 108 -15.05 4.82 5.02
N ARG A 109 -14.59 5.10 6.23
CA ARG A 109 -15.08 6.21 7.04
C ARG A 109 -14.12 7.39 6.97
N LEU A 110 -14.63 8.51 6.47
CA LEU A 110 -13.91 9.77 6.35
C LEU A 110 -14.35 10.71 7.46
N ASN A 111 -13.39 11.28 8.18
CA ASN A 111 -13.65 12.33 9.17
C ASN A 111 -13.26 13.70 8.60
N ASP A 112 -14.11 14.69 8.86
CA ASP A 112 -14.03 16.02 8.29
C ASP A 112 -13.99 15.99 6.75
N TYR A 113 -15.00 15.29 6.21
CA TYR A 113 -15.19 15.13 4.76
C TYR A 113 -15.54 16.46 4.11
N PHE A 114 -14.86 16.75 3.03
CA PHE A 114 -15.12 17.89 2.18
C PHE A 114 -14.98 17.47 0.71
N LYS A 115 -16.04 17.63 -0.08
CA LYS A 115 -16.06 17.36 -1.51
C LYS A 115 -16.30 18.62 -2.29
N ARG A 116 -15.47 18.88 -3.27
CA ARG A 116 -15.63 19.95 -4.26
C ARG A 116 -15.82 19.32 -5.63
N THR A 117 -16.95 19.57 -6.26
CA THR A 117 -17.28 19.14 -7.61
C THR A 117 -17.23 20.34 -8.53
N PHE A 118 -16.51 20.21 -9.64
CA PHE A 118 -16.35 21.26 -10.65
C PHE A 118 -17.33 20.98 -11.79
N LYS A 119 -18.19 21.94 -12.11
CA LYS A 119 -19.10 21.89 -13.25
C LYS A 119 -19.02 23.21 -14.01
N ASN A 120 -18.40 23.19 -15.20
CA ASN A 120 -18.18 24.39 -16.02
C ASN A 120 -17.66 25.56 -15.16
N ASP A 121 -18.40 26.64 -15.02
CA ASP A 121 -18.00 27.83 -14.24
C ASP A 121 -18.51 27.79 -12.77
N SER A 122 -19.10 26.70 -12.32
CA SER A 122 -19.65 26.57 -10.95
C SER A 122 -18.96 25.47 -10.14
N GLN A 123 -18.91 25.68 -8.82
CA GLN A 123 -18.39 24.71 -7.88
C GLN A 123 -19.48 24.32 -6.89
N LEU A 124 -19.68 23.02 -6.74
CA LEU A 124 -20.58 22.45 -5.72
C LEU A 124 -19.74 21.93 -4.56
N ILE A 125 -20.07 22.39 -3.35
CA ILE A 125 -19.35 22.03 -2.13
C ILE A 125 -20.26 21.21 -1.23
N GLU A 126 -19.81 20.04 -0.80
CA GLU A 126 -20.42 19.20 0.22
C GLU A 126 -19.45 19.03 1.38
N SER A 127 -19.88 19.29 2.60
CA SER A 127 -19.08 19.02 3.79
C SER A 127 -19.88 18.24 4.82
N LYS A 128 -19.21 17.28 5.47
CA LYS A 128 -19.79 16.47 6.55
C LYS A 128 -18.72 16.16 7.59
N ARG A 129 -19.10 16.11 8.85
CA ARG A 129 -18.17 15.71 9.91
C ARG A 129 -17.71 14.26 9.74
N ILE A 130 -18.63 13.38 9.34
CA ILE A 130 -18.35 11.96 9.06
C ILE A 130 -19.11 11.59 7.79
N LYS A 131 -18.43 10.89 6.90
CA LYS A 131 -19.00 10.33 5.66
C LYS A 131 -18.47 8.93 5.45
N ASP A 132 -19.39 8.00 5.32
CA ASP A 132 -19.08 6.63 4.90
C ASP A 132 -19.23 6.54 3.38
N THR A 133 -18.26 5.88 2.73
CA THR A 133 -18.21 5.74 1.28
C THR A 133 -17.42 4.49 0.84
N ILE A 134 -17.52 4.13 -0.42
CA ILE A 134 -16.80 3.02 -1.01
C ILE A 134 -15.83 3.60 -2.04
N PHE A 135 -14.58 3.11 -2.03
CA PHE A 135 -13.58 3.41 -3.03
C PHE A 135 -13.10 2.12 -3.70
N SER A 136 -12.49 2.24 -4.87
CA SER A 136 -11.98 1.11 -5.67
C SER A 136 -10.59 0.64 -5.24
N PHE A 137 -9.91 1.33 -4.32
CA PHE A 137 -8.60 0.97 -3.79
C PHE A 137 -8.70 0.24 -2.44
N LYS A 138 -7.65 -0.48 -2.06
CA LYS A 138 -7.52 -1.08 -0.74
C LYS A 138 -6.65 -0.21 0.16
N ILE A 139 -6.99 -0.17 1.47
CA ILE A 139 -6.27 0.68 2.44
C ILE A 139 -4.80 0.27 2.63
N ASP A 140 -4.47 -0.99 2.48
CA ASP A 140 -3.12 -1.53 2.56
C ASP A 140 -2.23 -1.09 1.38
N GLU A 141 -2.82 -0.72 0.26
CA GLU A 141 -2.10 -0.11 -0.88
C GLU A 141 -1.52 1.26 -0.56
N LEU A 142 -1.93 1.89 0.55
CA LEU A 142 -1.36 3.13 1.08
C LEU A 142 -0.14 2.90 1.99
N SER A 143 0.37 1.67 2.07
CA SER A 143 1.62 1.36 2.77
C SER A 143 2.83 1.89 1.99
N SER A 144 3.91 2.20 2.71
CA SER A 144 5.14 2.65 2.04
C SER A 144 5.79 1.54 1.22
N LEU A 145 6.52 1.93 0.17
CA LEU A 145 7.30 1.02 -0.67
C LEU A 145 8.23 0.12 0.14
N ASN A 146 8.88 0.66 1.18
CA ASN A 146 9.77 -0.11 2.05
C ASN A 146 9.03 -1.22 2.80
N TYR A 147 7.84 -0.92 3.34
CA TYR A 147 7.03 -1.93 4.02
C TYR A 147 6.56 -3.02 3.05
N MET A 148 6.14 -2.63 1.85
CA MET A 148 5.72 -3.58 0.81
C MET A 148 6.88 -4.48 0.37
N ALA A 149 8.06 -3.91 0.10
CA ALA A 149 9.25 -4.67 -0.30
C ALA A 149 9.68 -5.69 0.76
N GLU A 150 9.54 -5.37 2.06
CA GLU A 150 9.91 -6.27 3.16
C GLU A 150 8.88 -7.37 3.46
N THR A 151 7.62 -7.17 3.09
CA THR A 151 6.50 -8.02 3.53
C THR A 151 5.80 -8.77 2.41
N GLN A 152 6.03 -8.40 1.15
CA GLN A 152 5.43 -9.06 -0.01
C GLN A 152 6.32 -10.19 -0.52
N ASN A 153 5.68 -11.28 -0.99
CA ASN A 153 6.39 -12.34 -1.67
C ASN A 153 6.73 -11.91 -3.12
N PHE A 154 7.58 -12.71 -3.79
CA PHE A 154 8.06 -12.40 -5.13
C PHE A 154 6.94 -12.11 -6.14
N PHE A 155 5.85 -12.88 -6.13
CA PHE A 155 4.74 -12.70 -7.06
C PHE A 155 3.95 -11.43 -6.76
N GLN A 156 3.69 -11.15 -5.47
CA GLN A 156 3.01 -9.93 -5.04
C GLN A 156 3.83 -8.68 -5.35
N LEU A 157 5.15 -8.77 -5.19
CA LEU A 157 6.05 -7.68 -5.51
C LEU A 157 6.10 -7.40 -7.02
N ASN A 158 6.11 -8.45 -7.85
CA ASN A 158 6.08 -8.30 -9.30
C ASN A 158 4.76 -7.68 -9.77
N ASP A 159 3.61 -8.15 -9.29
CA ASP A 159 2.30 -7.55 -9.57
C ASP A 159 2.22 -6.09 -9.11
N PHE A 160 2.85 -5.77 -8.00
CA PHE A 160 2.96 -4.39 -7.52
C PHE A 160 3.81 -3.52 -8.46
N ILE A 161 4.98 -4.00 -8.89
CA ILE A 161 5.87 -3.30 -9.82
C ILE A 161 5.15 -3.03 -11.15
N ASP A 162 4.46 -4.03 -11.70
CA ASP A 162 3.70 -3.88 -12.94
C ASP A 162 2.64 -2.77 -12.83
N LYS A 163 1.90 -2.72 -11.71
CA LYS A 163 0.92 -1.66 -11.45
C LYS A 163 1.56 -0.27 -11.27
N GLU A 164 2.72 -0.18 -10.61
CA GLU A 164 3.42 1.10 -10.45
C GLU A 164 3.96 1.61 -11.80
N ILE A 165 4.44 0.72 -12.66
CA ILE A 165 4.87 1.08 -14.02
C ILE A 165 3.67 1.58 -14.84
N GLU A 166 2.52 0.89 -14.81
CA GLU A 166 1.29 1.32 -15.47
C GLU A 166 0.80 2.68 -14.95
N SER A 167 0.98 2.95 -13.66
CA SER A 167 0.58 4.23 -13.05
C SER A 167 1.53 5.39 -13.36
N GLY A 168 2.64 5.15 -14.06
CA GLY A 168 3.63 6.18 -14.37
C GLY A 168 4.41 6.69 -13.15
N SER A 169 4.39 5.94 -12.05
CA SER A 169 5.15 6.27 -10.84
C SER A 169 6.65 6.10 -11.11
N PRO A 170 7.52 7.06 -10.80
CA PRO A 170 8.96 6.84 -10.84
C PRO A 170 9.34 5.87 -9.71
N LEU A 171 9.85 4.72 -10.09
CA LEU A 171 10.45 3.73 -9.18
C LEU A 171 11.77 4.23 -8.61
#